data_8085a7a21bd1e903e236e16cf33cab69
#
_entry.id   8085a7a21bd1e903e236e16cf33cab69
#
_cell.length_a   1.000
_cell.length_b   1.000
_cell.length_c   1.000
_cell.angle_alpha   90.00
_cell.angle_beta   90.00
_cell.angle_gamma   90.00
#
_symmetry.space_group_name_H-M   'P 1'
#
loop_
_entity.id
_entity.type
_entity.pdbx_description
1 polymer ?
#
loop_
_entity_poly.entity_id
_entity_poly.type
_entity_poly.pdbx_seq_one_letter_code
_entity_poly.pdbx_strand_id
1 'polypeptide(L)'
;MMNTNLFDYYQPHWEYDAGILCRIASVLIFQKTLKRYYISNTCTYKEMAMMNMTDHHVDLAESADPIIMPLLSPEGLDILCDGAQYSRTIKTQYLSDYILAQKYLNVCVDTAETHVSATNCGHCSKCLRTMMALESAGSLEKFNHVFDLQKY
;
A
#
# COMPACT_ATOMS: atom_id res chain seq x y z
N MET A 1 -4.00 5.11 17.73
CA MET A 1 -2.94 4.54 16.88
C MET A 1 -2.39 3.33 17.63
N MET A 2 -2.32 2.18 17.00
CA MET A 2 -1.71 0.99 17.61
C MET A 2 -0.24 0.94 17.22
N ASN A 3 0.64 0.81 18.18
CA ASN A 3 2.05 0.57 17.96
C ASN A 3 2.39 -0.89 18.31
N THR A 4 3.20 -1.54 17.50
CA THR A 4 3.57 -2.95 17.68
C THR A 4 5.04 -3.16 17.31
N ASN A 5 5.71 -4.04 18.02
CA ASN A 5 7.09 -4.47 17.77
C ASN A 5 7.17 -5.77 16.94
N LEU A 6 6.06 -6.22 16.38
CA LEU A 6 6.04 -7.43 15.54
C LEU A 6 7.01 -7.33 14.37
N PHE A 7 7.22 -6.12 13.86
CA PHE A 7 8.19 -5.87 12.80
C PHE A 7 9.61 -6.29 13.18
N ASP A 8 10.06 -5.93 14.38
CA ASP A 8 11.40 -6.24 14.86
C ASP A 8 11.61 -7.74 15.08
N TYR A 9 10.53 -8.45 15.40
CA TYR A 9 10.54 -9.88 15.66
C TYR A 9 10.67 -10.73 14.37
N TYR A 10 10.10 -10.28 13.26
CA TYR A 10 10.02 -11.04 12.01
C TYR A 10 11.01 -10.59 10.96
N GLN A 11 11.91 -9.66 11.24
CA GLN A 11 13.05 -9.41 10.38
C GLN A 11 14.02 -10.62 10.43
N PRO A 12 14.53 -11.11 9.32
CA PRO A 12 14.54 -10.60 7.94
C PRO A 12 13.40 -11.12 7.04
N HIS A 13 12.45 -11.87 7.56
CA HIS A 13 11.40 -12.54 6.76
C HIS A 13 10.13 -11.70 6.57
N TRP A 14 10.16 -10.45 7.05
CA TRP A 14 9.00 -9.58 7.06
C TRP A 14 8.38 -9.32 5.68
N GLU A 15 9.23 -9.11 4.67
CA GLU A 15 8.74 -8.67 3.35
C GLU A 15 8.04 -9.79 2.58
N TYR A 16 8.46 -11.03 2.79
CA TYR A 16 8.05 -12.14 1.93
C TYR A 16 7.01 -13.06 2.58
N ASP A 17 7.15 -13.38 3.86
CA ASP A 17 6.36 -14.47 4.45
C ASP A 17 5.42 -14.04 5.58
N ALA A 18 5.76 -13.00 6.32
CA ALA A 18 5.07 -12.67 7.55
C ALA A 18 4.25 -11.36 7.51
N GLY A 19 4.48 -10.50 6.53
CA GLY A 19 3.90 -9.14 6.50
C GLY A 19 2.38 -9.13 6.57
N ILE A 20 1.71 -9.99 5.80
CA ILE A 20 0.25 -10.08 5.80
C ILE A 20 -0.26 -10.70 7.10
N LEU A 21 0.38 -11.75 7.60
CA LEU A 21 -0.03 -12.43 8.83
C LEU A 21 0.08 -11.50 10.04
N CYS A 22 1.12 -10.68 10.11
CA CYS A 22 1.28 -9.68 11.17
C CYS A 22 0.20 -8.59 11.11
N ARG A 23 -0.16 -8.13 9.91
CA ARG A 23 -1.27 -7.17 9.73
C ARG A 23 -2.59 -7.78 10.19
N ILE A 24 -2.89 -9.01 9.77
CA ILE A 24 -4.11 -9.71 10.16
C ILE A 24 -4.13 -9.98 11.66
N ALA A 25 -3.03 -10.45 12.26
CA ALA A 25 -2.93 -10.64 13.70
C ALA A 25 -3.24 -9.35 14.48
N SER A 26 -2.74 -8.22 14.00
CA SER A 26 -3.03 -6.91 14.59
C SER A 26 -4.51 -6.54 14.50
N VAL A 27 -5.16 -6.86 13.39
CA VAL A 27 -6.59 -6.57 13.17
C VAL A 27 -7.48 -7.49 14.00
N LEU A 28 -7.09 -8.75 14.17
CA LEU A 28 -7.84 -9.74 14.97
C LEU A 28 -7.98 -9.33 16.45
N ILE A 29 -7.09 -8.50 16.97
CA ILE A 29 -7.24 -7.93 18.32
C ILE A 29 -8.55 -7.14 18.44
N PHE A 30 -9.00 -6.54 17.34
CA PHE A 30 -10.21 -5.71 17.28
C PHE A 30 -11.43 -6.46 16.74
N GLN A 31 -11.40 -7.78 16.58
CA GLN A 31 -12.47 -8.58 15.97
C GLN A 31 -13.85 -8.42 16.63
N LYS A 32 -13.90 -8.03 17.92
CA LYS A 32 -15.17 -7.77 18.63
C LYS A 32 -15.77 -6.40 18.35
N THR A 33 -14.98 -5.48 17.79
CA THR A 33 -15.38 -4.08 17.55
C THR A 33 -15.49 -3.73 16.08
N LEU A 34 -14.73 -4.41 15.22
CA LEU A 34 -14.73 -4.22 13.79
C LEU A 34 -15.59 -5.30 13.12
N LYS A 35 -16.41 -4.90 12.15
CA LYS A 35 -17.16 -5.83 11.29
C LYS A 35 -16.46 -6.09 9.96
N ARG A 36 -15.69 -5.12 9.49
CA ARG A 36 -14.96 -5.20 8.23
C ARG A 36 -13.62 -4.52 8.31
N TYR A 37 -12.64 -5.13 7.66
CA TYR A 37 -11.33 -4.56 7.46
C TYR A 37 -10.91 -4.71 6.00
N TYR A 38 -10.53 -3.61 5.37
CA TYR A 38 -10.07 -3.58 3.99
C TYR A 38 -8.57 -3.32 3.93
N ILE A 39 -7.88 -4.14 3.15
CA ILE A 39 -6.48 -3.92 2.79
C ILE A 39 -6.42 -3.62 1.29
N SER A 40 -5.74 -2.52 0.93
CA SER A 40 -5.51 -2.20 -0.47
C SER A 40 -4.44 -3.13 -1.05
N ASN A 41 -4.78 -3.83 -2.12
CA ASN A 41 -3.82 -4.69 -2.80
C ASN A 41 -2.81 -3.88 -3.63
N THR A 42 -1.58 -4.37 -3.69
CA THR A 42 -0.47 -3.78 -4.42
C THR A 42 -0.54 -4.15 -5.90
N CYS A 43 -0.77 -5.43 -6.20
CA CYS A 43 -0.81 -5.99 -7.55
C CYS A 43 -2.24 -6.14 -8.07
N THR A 44 -2.40 -6.19 -9.38
CA THR A 44 -3.65 -6.57 -10.02
C THR A 44 -3.81 -8.09 -10.06
N TYR A 45 -5.04 -8.58 -10.20
CA TYR A 45 -5.30 -10.02 -10.42
C TYR A 45 -4.51 -10.57 -11.61
N LYS A 46 -4.34 -9.77 -12.67
CA LYS A 46 -3.55 -10.16 -13.86
C LYS A 46 -2.07 -10.31 -13.53
N GLU A 47 -1.50 -9.35 -12.80
CA GLU A 47 -0.10 -9.41 -12.38
C GLU A 47 0.16 -10.61 -11.47
N MET A 48 -0.73 -10.87 -10.52
CA MET A 48 -0.64 -12.04 -9.63
C MET A 48 -0.71 -13.38 -10.41
N ALA A 49 -1.60 -13.48 -11.40
CA ALA A 49 -1.68 -14.67 -12.25
C ALA A 49 -0.40 -14.88 -13.06
N MET A 50 0.20 -13.80 -13.58
CA MET A 50 1.47 -13.86 -14.32
C MET A 50 2.66 -14.23 -13.43
N MET A 51 2.75 -13.67 -12.23
CA MET A 51 3.80 -14.01 -11.25
C MET A 51 3.79 -15.50 -10.91
N ASN A 52 2.60 -16.06 -10.68
CA ASN A 52 2.44 -17.50 -10.40
C ASN A 52 2.86 -18.42 -11.57
N MET A 53 2.91 -17.90 -12.79
CA MET A 53 3.29 -18.70 -13.98
C MET A 53 4.78 -18.61 -14.34
N THR A 54 5.47 -17.54 -13.95
CA THR A 54 6.81 -17.23 -14.44
C THR A 54 7.91 -17.30 -13.40
N ASP A 55 7.58 -17.26 -12.11
CA ASP A 55 8.57 -17.17 -11.06
C ASP A 55 8.40 -18.27 -10.01
N HIS A 56 9.48 -19.02 -9.78
CA HIS A 56 9.52 -20.03 -8.71
C HIS A 56 9.65 -19.42 -7.30
N HIS A 57 9.87 -18.11 -7.22
CA HIS A 57 9.82 -17.31 -6.01
C HIS A 57 8.60 -16.40 -6.04
N VAL A 58 7.43 -16.99 -5.85
CA VAL A 58 6.19 -16.24 -5.67
C VAL A 58 6.34 -15.45 -4.38
N ASP A 59 6.25 -14.14 -4.47
CA ASP A 59 6.00 -13.30 -3.31
C ASP A 59 4.58 -13.59 -2.82
N LEU A 60 4.47 -14.59 -1.95
CA LEU A 60 3.21 -15.06 -1.40
C LEU A 60 2.45 -13.93 -0.69
N ALA A 61 3.19 -12.96 -0.13
CA ALA A 61 2.62 -11.87 0.62
C ALA A 61 1.75 -10.94 -0.25
N GLU A 62 2.13 -10.68 -1.51
CA GLU A 62 1.37 -9.79 -2.38
C GLU A 62 0.44 -10.54 -3.35
N SER A 63 0.82 -11.75 -3.76
CA SER A 63 0.09 -12.51 -4.78
C SER A 63 -1.05 -13.37 -4.22
N ALA A 64 -0.94 -13.79 -2.96
CA ALA A 64 -1.94 -14.65 -2.32
C ALA A 64 -2.95 -13.89 -1.43
N ASP A 65 -2.71 -12.61 -1.16
CA ASP A 65 -3.55 -11.78 -0.28
C ASP A 65 -5.06 -11.89 -0.56
N PRO A 66 -5.54 -11.81 -1.81
CA PRO A 66 -6.97 -11.88 -2.10
C PRO A 66 -7.60 -13.23 -1.76
N ILE A 67 -6.79 -14.29 -1.66
CA ILE A 67 -7.23 -15.64 -1.32
C ILE A 67 -7.11 -15.86 0.19
N ILE A 68 -5.97 -15.50 0.77
CA ILE A 68 -5.65 -15.78 2.18
C ILE A 68 -6.50 -14.93 3.12
N MET A 69 -6.70 -13.65 2.80
CA MET A 69 -7.41 -12.74 3.70
C MET A 69 -8.84 -13.18 4.02
N PRO A 70 -9.69 -13.53 3.05
CA PRO A 70 -11.02 -14.05 3.34
C PRO A 70 -11.00 -15.35 4.16
N LEU A 71 -10.00 -16.23 3.93
CA LEU A 71 -9.86 -17.48 4.68
C LEU A 71 -9.45 -17.28 6.14
N LEU A 72 -8.82 -16.16 6.46
CA LEU A 72 -8.43 -15.79 7.82
C LEU A 72 -9.48 -14.93 8.54
N SER A 73 -10.63 -14.69 7.91
CA SER A 73 -11.73 -13.95 8.50
C SER A 73 -12.42 -14.79 9.59
N PRO A 74 -12.48 -14.32 10.86
CA PRO A 74 -13.28 -14.98 11.89
C PRO A 74 -14.77 -14.67 11.71
N GLU A 75 -15.64 -15.34 12.46
CA GLU A 75 -17.12 -15.23 12.33
C GLU A 75 -17.65 -13.78 12.40
N GLY A 76 -17.01 -12.91 13.14
CA GLY A 76 -17.50 -11.54 13.38
C GLY A 76 -16.81 -10.45 12.58
N LEU A 77 -15.80 -10.79 11.75
CA LEU A 77 -14.96 -9.81 11.05
C LEU A 77 -14.61 -10.27 9.65
N ASP A 78 -15.10 -9.57 8.64
CA ASP A 78 -14.68 -9.77 7.25
C ASP A 78 -13.33 -9.09 7.02
N ILE A 79 -12.33 -9.84 6.59
CA ILE A 79 -11.02 -9.31 6.15
C ILE A 79 -10.97 -9.42 4.63
N LEU A 80 -10.89 -8.28 3.95
CA LEU A 80 -11.05 -8.18 2.51
C LEU A 80 -9.86 -7.49 1.87
N CYS A 81 -9.38 -8.07 0.78
CA CYS A 81 -8.43 -7.42 -0.11
C CYS A 81 -9.20 -6.60 -1.16
N ASP A 82 -8.89 -5.31 -1.28
CA ASP A 82 -9.59 -4.41 -2.20
C ASP A 82 -8.65 -3.77 -3.22
N GLY A 83 -9.22 -3.45 -4.38
CA GLY A 83 -8.53 -2.73 -5.43
C GLY A 83 -7.63 -3.57 -6.33
N ALA A 84 -7.67 -4.91 -6.26
CA ALA A 84 -6.89 -5.80 -7.13
C ALA A 84 -7.35 -5.75 -8.62
N GLN A 85 -8.50 -5.19 -8.91
CA GLN A 85 -8.99 -4.97 -10.27
C GLN A 85 -8.28 -3.79 -10.97
N TYR A 86 -7.62 -2.91 -10.22
CA TYR A 86 -6.99 -1.70 -10.75
C TYR A 86 -5.47 -1.71 -10.59
N SER A 87 -4.75 -1.31 -11.64
CA SER A 87 -3.32 -1.06 -11.54
C SER A 87 -3.03 0.11 -10.59
N ARG A 88 -1.80 0.16 -10.08
CA ARG A 88 -1.35 1.24 -9.19
C ARG A 88 -1.49 2.62 -9.85
N THR A 89 -1.20 2.72 -11.15
CA THR A 89 -1.38 3.95 -11.92
C THR A 89 -2.84 4.40 -11.94
N ILE A 90 -3.77 3.49 -12.22
CA ILE A 90 -5.20 3.79 -12.22
C ILE A 90 -5.68 4.23 -10.85
N LYS A 91 -5.25 3.55 -9.79
CA LYS A 91 -5.57 3.95 -8.41
C LYS A 91 -5.07 5.36 -8.09
N THR A 92 -3.87 5.71 -8.55
CA THR A 92 -3.31 7.07 -8.37
C THR A 92 -4.13 8.10 -9.15
N GLN A 93 -4.58 7.78 -10.35
CA GLN A 93 -5.44 8.65 -11.14
C GLN A 93 -6.80 8.89 -10.45
N TYR A 94 -7.42 7.86 -9.87
CA TYR A 94 -8.65 8.05 -9.09
C TYR A 94 -8.44 8.94 -7.86
N LEU A 95 -7.27 8.88 -7.22
CA LEU A 95 -6.96 9.75 -6.09
C LEU A 95 -6.70 11.21 -6.49
N SER A 96 -6.46 11.49 -7.78
CA SER A 96 -6.06 12.81 -8.26
C SER A 96 -7.08 13.93 -7.97
N ASP A 97 -8.35 13.59 -7.90
CA ASP A 97 -9.43 14.53 -7.62
C ASP A 97 -9.88 14.52 -6.15
N TYR A 98 -9.25 13.68 -5.32
CA TYR A 98 -9.61 13.58 -3.92
C TYR A 98 -8.83 14.59 -3.08
N ILE A 99 -9.51 15.60 -2.55
CA ILE A 99 -8.91 16.73 -1.83
C ILE A 99 -8.01 16.31 -0.67
N LEU A 100 -8.41 15.27 0.08
CA LEU A 100 -7.58 14.78 1.19
C LEU A 100 -6.30 14.12 0.71
N ALA A 101 -6.31 13.45 -0.46
CA ALA A 101 -5.10 12.91 -1.05
C ALA A 101 -4.17 14.04 -1.50
N GLN A 102 -4.68 15.07 -2.15
CA GLN A 102 -3.89 16.24 -2.56
C GLN A 102 -3.19 16.90 -1.37
N LYS A 103 -3.80 16.88 -0.19
CA LYS A 103 -3.28 17.53 1.01
C LYS A 103 -2.39 16.64 1.88
N TYR A 104 -2.65 15.33 1.92
CA TYR A 104 -2.06 14.44 2.92
C TYR A 104 -1.40 13.19 2.35
N LEU A 105 -1.31 13.04 1.03
CA LEU A 105 -0.72 11.85 0.43
C LEU A 105 0.73 11.69 0.88
N ASN A 106 1.02 10.55 1.50
CA ASN A 106 2.37 10.14 1.86
C ASN A 106 2.65 8.76 1.26
N VAL A 107 3.59 8.71 0.33
CA VAL A 107 4.02 7.50 -0.36
C VAL A 107 5.50 7.21 -0.17
N CYS A 108 6.21 8.11 0.50
CA CYS A 108 7.65 8.04 0.68
C CYS A 108 8.05 6.84 1.54
N VAL A 109 9.09 6.12 1.12
CA VAL A 109 9.74 5.06 1.91
C VAL A 109 11.04 5.54 2.53
N ASP A 110 11.51 6.69 2.10
CA ASP A 110 12.67 7.33 2.70
C ASP A 110 12.21 8.01 4.01
N THR A 111 12.60 7.42 5.13
CA THR A 111 12.26 7.90 6.47
C THR A 111 13.31 8.86 7.02
N ALA A 112 14.29 9.26 6.21
CA ALA A 112 15.32 10.19 6.64
C ALA A 112 14.69 11.52 7.06
N GLU A 113 15.10 12.02 8.22
CA GLU A 113 14.61 13.25 8.89
C GLU A 113 14.84 14.55 8.06
N THR A 114 15.17 14.42 6.79
CA THR A 114 15.63 15.50 5.90
C THR A 114 14.52 16.14 5.07
N HIS A 115 13.26 15.77 5.27
CA HIS A 115 12.13 16.39 4.54
C HIS A 115 11.77 17.75 5.12
N VAL A 116 12.54 18.77 4.79
CA VAL A 116 12.38 20.12 5.35
C VAL A 116 11.18 20.86 4.75
N SER A 117 10.69 20.48 3.57
CA SER A 117 9.70 21.26 2.84
C SER A 117 8.46 20.52 2.37
N ALA A 118 8.48 19.20 2.28
CA ALA A 118 7.34 18.42 1.81
C ALA A 118 7.24 17.06 2.51
N THR A 119 6.05 16.47 2.51
CA THR A 119 5.78 15.16 3.12
C THR A 119 6.52 14.02 2.42
N ASN A 120 6.82 14.17 1.13
CA ASN A 120 7.47 13.17 0.28
C ASN A 120 8.82 13.68 -0.23
N CYS A 121 9.83 12.80 -0.29
CA CYS A 121 11.19 13.19 -0.71
C CYS A 121 11.31 13.62 -2.18
N GLY A 122 10.37 13.22 -3.03
CA GLY A 122 10.37 13.55 -4.46
C GLY A 122 11.33 12.73 -5.34
N HIS A 123 12.25 11.95 -4.77
CA HIS A 123 13.30 11.26 -5.52
C HIS A 123 13.34 9.73 -5.35
N CYS A 124 12.71 9.18 -4.34
CA CYS A 124 12.65 7.72 -4.19
C CYS A 124 11.73 7.08 -5.25
N SER A 125 11.90 5.79 -5.50
CA SER A 125 11.14 5.06 -6.52
C SER A 125 9.61 5.16 -6.36
N LYS A 126 9.12 5.23 -5.12
CA LYS A 126 7.68 5.39 -4.85
C LYS A 126 7.20 6.81 -5.15
N CYS A 127 7.97 7.83 -4.77
CA CYS A 127 7.65 9.22 -5.09
C CYS A 127 7.64 9.45 -6.61
N LEU A 128 8.72 9.09 -7.30
CA LEU A 128 8.83 9.25 -8.76
C LEU A 128 7.68 8.56 -9.50
N ARG A 129 7.42 7.30 -9.19
CA ARG A 129 6.32 6.55 -9.82
C ARG A 129 4.95 7.18 -9.57
N THR A 130 4.72 7.73 -8.38
CA THR A 130 3.45 8.39 -8.06
C THR A 130 3.34 9.72 -8.80
N MET A 131 4.40 10.53 -8.83
CA MET A 131 4.41 11.80 -9.58
C MET A 131 4.20 11.58 -11.08
N MET A 132 4.88 10.59 -11.69
CA MET A 132 4.65 10.23 -13.09
C MET A 132 3.20 9.81 -13.38
N ALA A 133 2.57 9.06 -12.46
CA ALA A 133 1.17 8.68 -12.61
C ALA A 133 0.21 9.88 -12.49
N LEU A 134 0.49 10.82 -11.59
CA LEU A 134 -0.26 12.07 -11.45
C LEU A 134 -0.05 13.00 -12.64
N GLU A 135 1.16 13.08 -13.17
CA GLU A 135 1.48 13.84 -14.37
C GLU A 135 0.75 13.29 -15.60
N SER A 136 0.76 11.97 -15.79
CA SER A 136 0.01 11.32 -16.87
C SER A 136 -1.51 11.57 -16.80
N ALA A 137 -2.03 11.87 -15.60
CA ALA A 137 -3.41 12.27 -15.36
C ALA A 137 -3.63 13.80 -15.47
N GLY A 138 -2.58 14.60 -15.75
CA GLY A 138 -2.65 16.06 -15.77
C GLY A 138 -2.97 16.69 -14.41
N SER A 139 -2.61 16.01 -13.31
CA SER A 139 -3.04 16.37 -11.96
C SER A 139 -1.89 16.63 -10.99
N LEU A 140 -0.64 16.51 -11.43
CA LEU A 140 0.54 16.59 -10.56
C LEU A 140 0.58 17.92 -9.77
N GLU A 141 0.21 19.03 -10.40
CA GLU A 141 0.24 20.36 -9.78
C GLU A 141 -0.70 20.50 -8.57
N LYS A 142 -1.78 19.69 -8.52
CA LYS A 142 -2.69 19.67 -7.36
C LYS A 142 -2.01 19.13 -6.09
N PHE A 143 -0.85 18.47 -6.23
CA PHE A 143 -0.10 17.79 -5.17
C PHE A 143 1.16 18.56 -4.72
N ASN A 144 1.27 19.85 -5.06
CA ASN A 144 2.40 20.72 -4.69
C ASN A 144 2.62 20.88 -3.17
N HIS A 145 1.61 20.59 -2.35
CA HIS A 145 1.73 20.60 -0.90
C HIS A 145 2.45 19.36 -0.33
N VAL A 146 2.42 18.24 -1.07
CA VAL A 146 2.97 16.95 -0.61
C VAL A 146 4.23 16.55 -1.38
N PHE A 147 4.46 17.13 -2.56
CA PHE A 147 5.69 16.96 -3.34
C PHE A 147 6.36 18.31 -3.60
N ASP A 148 7.67 18.36 -3.49
CA ASP A 148 8.47 19.49 -3.94
C ASP A 148 8.70 19.37 -5.46
N LEU A 149 7.80 20.00 -6.24
CA LEU A 149 7.81 19.87 -7.70
C LEU A 149 9.00 20.59 -8.36
N GLN A 150 9.77 21.42 -7.63
CA GLN A 150 11.00 22.02 -8.15
C GLN A 150 12.15 21.01 -8.26
N LYS A 151 12.02 19.86 -7.58
CA LYS A 151 13.01 18.78 -7.60
C LYS A 151 12.65 17.65 -8.59
N TYR A 152 11.48 17.73 -9.18
CA TYR A 152 10.99 16.78 -10.19
C TYR A 152 11.39 17.24 -11.59
#